data_f9040d4d3d96c48d8d04cd2f84c7d855
#
_entry.id   f9040d4d3d96c48d8d04cd2f84c7d855
#
_cell.length_a   1.000
_cell.length_b   1.000
_cell.length_c   1.000
_cell.angle_alpha   90.00
_cell.angle_beta   90.00
_cell.angle_gamma   90.00
#
_symmetry.space_group_name_H-M   'P 1'
#
loop_
_entity.id
_entity.type
_entity.pdbx_description
1 polymer ?
#
loop_
_entity_poly.entity_id
_entity_poly.type
_entity_poly.pdbx_seq_one_letter_code
_entity_poly.pdbx_strand_id
1 'polypeptide(L)'
;MDITTVSNGLRKVLPLKYCGAVIVAAGNASRMGGIDKVMAELNGEPMIVRTARTFQTCEAIREIVIVTREDLVMPIMKLCAEFDKVKAVVVGGADRAESVGLGLGALSEKVKLVAVQDGARPLITHEVIDRTVRAAHSYGAAAPAIPVKDTIKVVNGGVVSSTPDRKTLQAVQTPQVFDLDLLKGALKKAFDDKAEITDDCSAVERMGMSVKIVEGDEKNIKVTTPLDLAIAKLLLEEKK
;
A
#
# COMPACT_ATOMS: atom_id res chain seq x y z
N MET A 1 -0.39 8.00 52.88
CA MET A 1 -0.20 6.63 52.37
C MET A 1 -0.20 6.73 50.86
N ASP A 2 0.99 6.80 50.28
CA ASP A 2 1.21 6.88 48.83
C ASP A 2 1.01 5.52 48.20
N ILE A 3 0.13 5.45 47.18
CA ILE A 3 -0.01 4.29 46.34
C ILE A 3 0.30 4.72 44.89
N THR A 4 1.59 4.92 44.62
CA THR A 4 2.13 5.06 43.30
C THR A 4 3.22 4.02 43.07
N THR A 5 2.80 2.76 42.89
CA THR A 5 3.66 1.74 42.31
C THR A 5 3.01 1.27 41.02
N VAL A 6 3.18 2.07 39.95
CA VAL A 6 2.87 1.61 38.60
C VAL A 6 4.00 0.69 38.17
N SER A 7 3.75 -0.60 38.19
CA SER A 7 4.64 -1.63 37.67
C SER A 7 4.95 -1.35 36.20
N ASN A 8 6.20 -0.97 35.91
CA ASN A 8 6.80 -1.03 34.58
C ASN A 8 6.92 -2.51 34.15
N GLY A 9 5.80 -3.09 33.77
CA GLY A 9 5.78 -4.36 33.08
C GLY A 9 6.46 -4.19 31.72
N LEU A 10 7.69 -4.70 31.61
CA LEU A 10 8.35 -4.94 30.33
C LEU A 10 7.37 -5.70 29.43
N ARG A 11 6.64 -4.98 28.55
CA ARG A 11 5.94 -5.62 27.43
C ARG A 11 7.03 -6.36 26.64
N LYS A 12 7.06 -7.68 26.73
CA LYS A 12 7.85 -8.50 25.81
C LYS A 12 7.47 -8.05 24.41
N VAL A 13 8.38 -7.35 23.75
CA VAL A 13 8.23 -7.00 22.34
C VAL A 13 8.29 -8.32 21.58
N LEU A 14 7.13 -8.84 21.21
CA LEU A 14 7.05 -10.05 20.40
C LEU A 14 7.77 -9.76 19.08
N PRO A 15 8.54 -10.72 18.54
CA PRO A 15 9.17 -10.55 17.25
C PRO A 15 8.10 -10.27 16.19
N LEU A 16 8.39 -9.35 15.28
CA LEU A 16 7.47 -9.03 14.19
C LEU A 16 7.12 -10.30 13.40
N LYS A 17 5.84 -10.46 13.08
CA LYS A 17 5.37 -11.50 12.18
C LYS A 17 6.09 -11.38 10.84
N TYR A 18 6.32 -12.49 10.16
CA TYR A 18 6.90 -12.51 8.82
C TYR A 18 5.98 -11.76 7.84
N CYS A 19 6.44 -10.61 7.36
CA CYS A 19 5.66 -9.74 6.48
C CYS A 19 6.14 -9.88 5.03
N GLY A 20 5.23 -10.26 4.14
CA GLY A 20 5.38 -10.18 2.69
C GLY A 20 4.82 -8.87 2.15
N ALA A 21 5.21 -8.49 0.95
CA ALA A 21 4.64 -7.37 0.23
C ALA A 21 4.05 -7.81 -1.11
N VAL A 22 2.89 -7.25 -1.46
CA VAL A 22 2.29 -7.33 -2.79
C VAL A 22 2.30 -5.94 -3.41
N ILE A 23 3.12 -5.73 -4.45
CA ILE A 23 3.21 -4.45 -5.15
C ILE A 23 2.31 -4.53 -6.39
N VAL A 24 1.21 -3.76 -6.39
CA VAL A 24 0.21 -3.78 -7.46
C VAL A 24 0.54 -2.75 -8.52
N ALA A 25 0.76 -3.23 -9.73
CA ALA A 25 1.20 -2.46 -10.89
C ALA A 25 0.46 -2.86 -12.19
N ALA A 26 -0.68 -3.58 -12.09
CA ALA A 26 -1.45 -4.10 -13.23
C ALA A 26 -2.42 -3.09 -13.87
N GLY A 27 -2.61 -1.91 -13.26
CA GLY A 27 -3.58 -0.91 -13.74
C GLY A 27 -3.18 -0.29 -15.08
N ASN A 28 -4.15 -0.09 -15.97
CA ASN A 28 -3.98 0.58 -17.25
C ASN A 28 -3.64 2.08 -17.09
N ALA A 29 -2.69 2.58 -17.87
CA ALA A 29 -2.19 3.96 -17.83
C ALA A 29 -3.03 4.97 -18.63
N SER A 30 -4.35 4.81 -18.70
CA SER A 30 -5.24 5.62 -19.54
C SER A 30 -5.11 7.15 -19.36
N ARG A 31 -4.66 7.60 -18.20
CA ARG A 31 -4.52 9.03 -17.86
C ARG A 31 -3.11 9.62 -18.08
N MET A 32 -2.16 8.82 -18.58
CA MET A 32 -0.76 9.24 -18.78
C MET A 32 -0.41 9.54 -20.25
N GLY A 33 -1.40 9.72 -21.15
CA GLY A 33 -1.15 10.10 -22.54
C GLY A 33 -0.32 9.09 -23.34
N GLY A 34 -0.46 7.78 -23.07
CA GLY A 34 0.29 6.72 -23.76
C GLY A 34 1.61 6.33 -23.11
N ILE A 35 2.06 7.03 -22.07
CA ILE A 35 3.23 6.63 -21.27
C ILE A 35 2.81 5.52 -20.31
N ASP A 36 3.53 4.40 -20.33
CA ASP A 36 3.33 3.37 -19.32
C ASP A 36 3.74 3.90 -17.94
N LYS A 37 2.72 4.10 -17.09
CA LYS A 37 2.89 4.75 -15.81
C LYS A 37 3.94 4.06 -14.93
N VAL A 38 3.88 2.73 -14.83
CA VAL A 38 4.76 1.99 -13.91
C VAL A 38 6.19 1.87 -14.42
N MET A 39 6.36 2.02 -15.74
CA MET A 39 7.66 2.04 -16.42
C MET A 39 8.21 3.46 -16.62
N ALA A 40 7.44 4.51 -16.28
CA ALA A 40 7.90 5.90 -16.38
C ALA A 40 9.13 6.12 -15.48
N GLU A 41 10.15 6.78 -16.05
CA GLU A 41 11.42 6.99 -15.35
C GLU A 41 11.37 8.15 -14.35
N LEU A 42 11.92 7.88 -13.17
CA LEU A 42 12.22 8.83 -12.12
C LEU A 42 13.73 8.82 -11.87
N ASN A 43 14.43 9.88 -12.28
CA ASN A 43 15.89 9.99 -12.17
C ASN A 43 16.65 8.77 -12.75
N GLY A 44 16.25 8.32 -13.95
CA GLY A 44 16.90 7.20 -14.66
C GLY A 44 16.50 5.81 -14.19
N GLU A 45 15.54 5.69 -13.27
CA GLU A 45 15.03 4.40 -12.77
C GLU A 45 13.52 4.30 -13.00
N PRO A 46 12.99 3.18 -13.56
CA PRO A 46 11.55 2.96 -13.67
C PRO A 46 10.86 3.03 -12.31
N MET A 47 9.69 3.66 -12.27
CA MET A 47 8.92 3.88 -11.04
C MET A 47 8.67 2.59 -10.24
N ILE A 48 8.33 1.50 -10.93
CA ILE A 48 8.07 0.21 -10.29
C ILE A 48 9.33 -0.35 -9.61
N VAL A 49 10.49 -0.22 -10.26
CA VAL A 49 11.78 -0.67 -9.72
C VAL A 49 12.12 0.12 -8.46
N ARG A 50 11.93 1.44 -8.50
CA ARG A 50 12.13 2.31 -7.34
C ARG A 50 11.25 1.92 -6.16
N THR A 51 9.96 1.67 -6.41
CA THR A 51 9.04 1.20 -5.38
C THR A 51 9.52 -0.14 -4.81
N ALA A 52 9.84 -1.11 -5.68
CA ALA A 52 10.33 -2.42 -5.26
C ALA A 52 11.65 -2.35 -4.48
N ARG A 53 12.58 -1.45 -4.87
CA ARG A 53 13.85 -1.22 -4.17
C ARG A 53 13.66 -0.77 -2.72
N THR A 54 12.70 0.12 -2.45
CA THR A 54 12.41 0.55 -1.08
C THR A 54 11.93 -0.63 -0.22
N PHE A 55 11.10 -1.52 -0.77
CA PHE A 55 10.66 -2.74 -0.07
C PHE A 55 11.77 -3.78 0.05
N GLN A 56 12.63 -3.90 -0.98
CA GLN A 56 13.81 -4.78 -0.97
C GLN A 56 14.75 -4.45 0.19
N THR A 57 14.99 -3.18 0.44
CA THR A 57 15.93 -2.71 1.47
C THR A 57 15.28 -2.52 2.85
N CYS A 58 13.96 -2.59 2.97
CA CYS A 58 13.25 -2.46 4.24
C CYS A 58 13.33 -3.75 5.07
N GLU A 59 13.85 -3.67 6.30
CA GLU A 59 14.00 -4.83 7.18
C GLU A 59 12.67 -5.45 7.63
N ALA A 60 11.59 -4.66 7.68
CA ALA A 60 10.26 -5.15 8.04
C ALA A 60 9.66 -6.09 6.99
N ILE A 61 10.16 -6.07 5.74
CA ILE A 61 9.66 -6.87 4.62
C ILE A 61 10.62 -8.03 4.35
N ARG A 62 10.06 -9.22 4.18
CA ARG A 62 10.84 -10.46 4.01
C ARG A 62 10.75 -11.06 2.62
N GLU A 63 9.65 -10.86 1.91
CA GLU A 63 9.49 -11.26 0.51
C GLU A 63 8.56 -10.29 -0.22
N ILE A 64 8.66 -10.26 -1.54
CA ILE A 64 7.93 -9.35 -2.42
C ILE A 64 7.37 -10.15 -3.58
N VAL A 65 6.09 -9.92 -3.88
CA VAL A 65 5.43 -10.31 -5.13
C VAL A 65 5.02 -9.04 -5.86
N ILE A 66 5.35 -8.94 -7.15
CA ILE A 66 4.91 -7.83 -8.00
C ILE A 66 3.79 -8.33 -8.90
N VAL A 67 2.68 -7.61 -8.93
CA VAL A 67 1.52 -7.93 -9.78
C VAL A 67 1.42 -6.90 -10.89
N THR A 68 1.51 -7.33 -12.14
CA THR A 68 1.56 -6.44 -13.29
C THR A 68 0.80 -6.99 -14.49
N ARG A 69 0.78 -6.26 -15.60
CA ARG A 69 0.24 -6.75 -16.87
C ARG A 69 1.15 -7.80 -17.47
N GLU A 70 0.59 -8.68 -18.30
CA GLU A 70 1.31 -9.79 -18.94
C GLU A 70 2.55 -9.33 -19.73
N ASP A 71 2.41 -8.24 -20.50
CA ASP A 71 3.48 -7.65 -21.32
C ASP A 71 4.67 -7.12 -20.48
N LEU A 72 4.45 -6.82 -19.20
CA LEU A 72 5.47 -6.27 -18.30
C LEU A 72 6.09 -7.30 -17.36
N VAL A 73 5.61 -8.54 -17.29
CA VAL A 73 6.15 -9.56 -16.40
C VAL A 73 7.65 -9.77 -16.63
N MET A 74 8.05 -10.09 -17.86
CA MET A 74 9.45 -10.33 -18.20
C MET A 74 10.35 -9.10 -18.07
N PRO A 75 9.92 -7.90 -18.53
CA PRO A 75 10.68 -6.67 -18.31
C PRO A 75 10.94 -6.38 -16.82
N ILE A 76 9.91 -6.47 -15.97
CA ILE A 76 10.05 -6.19 -14.52
C ILE A 76 10.90 -7.28 -13.83
N MET A 77 10.73 -8.55 -14.19
CA MET A 77 11.60 -9.61 -13.68
C MET A 77 13.09 -9.32 -13.94
N LYS A 78 13.44 -8.89 -15.17
CA LYS A 78 14.82 -8.54 -15.50
C LYS A 78 15.32 -7.35 -14.71
N LEU A 79 14.52 -6.30 -14.57
CA LEU A 79 14.86 -5.09 -13.82
C LEU A 79 15.03 -5.34 -12.31
N CYS A 80 14.34 -6.32 -11.77
CA CYS A 80 14.39 -6.69 -10.35
C CYS A 80 15.25 -7.94 -10.09
N ALA A 81 16.05 -8.42 -11.05
CA ALA A 81 16.81 -9.67 -10.94
C ALA A 81 17.78 -9.70 -9.75
N GLU A 82 18.29 -8.54 -9.33
CA GLU A 82 19.18 -8.41 -8.17
C GLU A 82 18.44 -8.29 -6.82
N PHE A 83 17.11 -8.26 -6.83
CA PHE A 83 16.31 -8.12 -5.62
C PHE A 83 15.95 -9.49 -5.06
N ASP A 84 16.73 -9.95 -4.10
CA ASP A 84 16.60 -11.30 -3.51
C ASP A 84 15.27 -11.54 -2.79
N LYS A 85 14.58 -10.48 -2.35
CA LYS A 85 13.24 -10.57 -1.76
C LYS A 85 12.13 -10.67 -2.81
N VAL A 86 12.35 -10.29 -4.07
CA VAL A 86 11.36 -10.45 -5.15
C VAL A 86 11.29 -11.94 -5.54
N LYS A 87 10.22 -12.61 -5.09
CA LYS A 87 10.03 -14.05 -5.30
C LYS A 87 9.25 -14.37 -6.57
N ALA A 88 8.37 -13.47 -6.99
CA ALA A 88 7.58 -13.63 -8.20
C ALA A 88 7.16 -12.30 -8.78
N VAL A 89 6.99 -12.28 -10.11
CA VAL A 89 6.25 -11.26 -10.85
C VAL A 89 5.13 -12.00 -11.56
N VAL A 90 3.87 -11.66 -11.23
CA VAL A 90 2.69 -12.37 -11.70
C VAL A 90 1.75 -11.46 -12.49
N VAL A 91 0.93 -12.07 -13.36
CA VAL A 91 -0.09 -11.33 -14.11
C VAL A 91 -1.23 -10.95 -13.17
N GLY A 92 -1.72 -9.71 -13.26
CA GLY A 92 -2.87 -9.21 -12.51
C GLY A 92 -4.20 -9.66 -13.10
N GLY A 93 -5.27 -9.43 -12.35
CA GLY A 93 -6.64 -9.72 -12.73
C GLY A 93 -7.34 -8.56 -13.43
N ALA A 94 -8.65 -8.70 -13.62
CA ALA A 94 -9.50 -7.72 -14.30
C ALA A 94 -9.60 -6.39 -13.53
N ASP A 95 -9.48 -6.45 -12.22
CA ASP A 95 -9.50 -5.27 -11.35
C ASP A 95 -8.39 -5.30 -10.29
N ARG A 96 -8.37 -4.27 -9.40
CA ARG A 96 -7.34 -4.14 -8.36
C ARG A 96 -7.48 -5.23 -7.30
N ALA A 97 -8.70 -5.59 -6.90
CA ALA A 97 -8.94 -6.58 -5.85
C ALA A 97 -8.52 -7.99 -6.30
N GLU A 98 -8.86 -8.36 -7.52
CA GLU A 98 -8.42 -9.62 -8.13
C GLU A 98 -6.90 -9.66 -8.27
N SER A 99 -6.28 -8.55 -8.71
CA SER A 99 -4.82 -8.44 -8.77
C SER A 99 -4.15 -8.63 -7.42
N VAL A 100 -4.71 -8.03 -6.34
CA VAL A 100 -4.24 -8.28 -4.97
C VAL A 100 -4.39 -9.76 -4.62
N GLY A 101 -5.54 -10.37 -4.86
CA GLY A 101 -5.81 -11.80 -4.61
C GLY A 101 -4.79 -12.73 -5.26
N LEU A 102 -4.46 -12.47 -6.55
CA LEU A 102 -3.43 -13.23 -7.28
C LEU A 102 -2.05 -13.06 -6.66
N GLY A 103 -1.70 -11.82 -6.24
CA GLY A 103 -0.46 -11.55 -5.52
C GLY A 103 -0.39 -12.28 -4.17
N LEU A 104 -1.49 -12.31 -3.40
CA LEU A 104 -1.56 -13.05 -2.14
C LEU A 104 -1.38 -14.57 -2.33
N GLY A 105 -1.85 -15.09 -3.47
CA GLY A 105 -1.68 -16.51 -3.82
C GLY A 105 -0.23 -16.89 -4.15
N ALA A 106 0.59 -15.94 -4.55
CA ALA A 106 1.99 -16.15 -4.90
C ALA A 106 2.97 -15.96 -3.71
N LEU A 107 2.48 -15.51 -2.54
CA LEU A 107 3.28 -15.42 -1.32
C LEU A 107 3.51 -16.79 -0.70
N SER A 108 4.66 -16.94 -0.01
CA SER A 108 4.99 -18.17 0.69
C SER A 108 4.11 -18.39 1.94
N GLU A 109 3.97 -19.64 2.39
CA GLU A 109 3.23 -20.00 3.61
C GLU A 109 3.81 -19.39 4.90
N LYS A 110 5.03 -18.88 4.85
CA LYS A 110 5.69 -18.20 5.98
C LYS A 110 5.06 -16.85 6.28
N VAL A 111 4.45 -16.21 5.30
CA VAL A 111 3.84 -14.88 5.43
C VAL A 111 2.66 -14.95 6.38
N LYS A 112 2.66 -14.04 7.36
CA LYS A 112 1.58 -13.87 8.35
C LYS A 112 1.00 -12.45 8.30
N LEU A 113 1.80 -11.47 7.85
CA LEU A 113 1.34 -10.12 7.53
C LEU A 113 1.60 -9.86 6.05
N VAL A 114 0.74 -9.08 5.42
CA VAL A 114 0.94 -8.64 4.04
C VAL A 114 0.80 -7.12 3.93
N ALA A 115 1.77 -6.51 3.28
CA ALA A 115 1.76 -5.09 2.91
C ALA A 115 1.35 -4.96 1.44
N VAL A 116 0.17 -4.42 1.18
CA VAL A 116 -0.30 -4.14 -0.19
C VAL A 116 0.11 -2.72 -0.56
N GLN A 117 0.94 -2.61 -1.58
CA GLN A 117 1.53 -1.34 -2.04
C GLN A 117 1.10 -1.00 -3.46
N ASP A 118 0.71 0.24 -3.69
CA ASP A 118 0.57 0.76 -5.05
C ASP A 118 1.96 0.92 -5.69
N GLY A 119 2.22 0.25 -6.82
CA GLY A 119 3.46 0.42 -7.58
C GLY A 119 3.71 1.85 -8.06
N ALA A 120 2.65 2.66 -8.07
CA ALA A 120 2.67 4.07 -8.44
C ALA A 120 2.94 5.04 -7.27
N ARG A 121 3.44 4.56 -6.11
CA ARG A 121 3.91 5.41 -5.01
C ARG A 121 5.42 5.22 -4.78
N PRO A 122 6.26 5.78 -5.67
CA PRO A 122 7.70 5.53 -5.68
C PRO A 122 8.48 6.27 -4.59
N LEU A 123 7.81 7.15 -3.83
CA LEU A 123 8.43 7.97 -2.79
C LEU A 123 8.16 7.45 -1.37
N ILE A 124 7.60 6.25 -1.26
CA ILE A 124 7.40 5.57 0.03
C ILE A 124 8.75 5.43 0.77
N THR A 125 8.73 5.59 2.09
CA THR A 125 9.93 5.49 2.93
C THR A 125 9.88 4.27 3.86
N HIS A 126 11.05 3.85 4.36
CA HIS A 126 11.15 2.75 5.31
C HIS A 126 10.38 3.04 6.61
N GLU A 127 10.39 4.30 7.06
CA GLU A 127 9.72 4.74 8.28
C GLU A 127 8.21 4.53 8.19
N VAL A 128 7.60 4.86 7.04
CA VAL A 128 6.16 4.64 6.82
C VAL A 128 5.85 3.16 6.74
N ILE A 129 6.67 2.37 6.02
CA ILE A 129 6.50 0.91 5.94
C ILE A 129 6.59 0.30 7.34
N ASP A 130 7.66 0.57 8.10
CA ASP A 130 7.91 -0.03 9.41
C ASP A 130 6.79 0.30 10.41
N ARG A 131 6.39 1.59 10.51
CA ARG A 131 5.31 1.97 11.45
C ARG A 131 3.98 1.31 11.09
N THR A 132 3.68 1.14 9.80
CA THR A 132 2.44 0.49 9.36
C THR A 132 2.47 -1.01 9.66
N VAL A 133 3.59 -1.69 9.38
CA VAL A 133 3.79 -3.13 9.70
C VAL A 133 3.66 -3.36 11.22
N ARG A 134 4.29 -2.52 12.06
CA ARG A 134 4.19 -2.63 13.52
C ARG A 134 2.77 -2.41 14.02
N ALA A 135 2.05 -1.45 13.46
CA ALA A 135 0.65 -1.24 13.80
C ALA A 135 -0.22 -2.44 13.40
N ALA A 136 -0.07 -2.96 12.20
CA ALA A 136 -0.80 -4.15 11.76
C ALA A 136 -0.45 -5.40 12.57
N HIS A 137 0.81 -5.54 13.00
CA HIS A 137 1.21 -6.62 13.92
C HIS A 137 0.40 -6.59 15.23
N SER A 138 0.06 -5.40 15.71
CA SER A 138 -0.65 -5.21 16.98
C SER A 138 -2.16 -5.20 16.84
N TYR A 139 -2.69 -4.69 15.71
CA TYR A 139 -4.11 -4.43 15.51
C TYR A 139 -4.77 -5.34 14.46
N GLY A 140 -3.99 -6.12 13.72
CA GLY A 140 -4.47 -6.99 12.63
C GLY A 140 -4.63 -6.27 11.29
N ALA A 141 -4.86 -4.96 11.28
CA ALA A 141 -4.97 -4.14 10.07
C ALA A 141 -4.50 -2.71 10.34
N ALA A 142 -3.73 -2.12 9.43
CA ALA A 142 -3.28 -0.74 9.52
C ALA A 142 -3.01 -0.12 8.14
N ALA A 143 -3.18 1.20 8.05
CA ALA A 143 -2.86 1.98 6.86
C ALA A 143 -2.27 3.35 7.23
N PRO A 144 -1.31 3.88 6.46
CA PRO A 144 -0.84 5.25 6.61
C PRO A 144 -1.85 6.21 6.00
N ALA A 145 -2.02 7.38 6.62
CA ALA A 145 -2.88 8.42 6.08
C ALA A 145 -2.36 9.80 6.46
N ILE A 146 -2.77 10.80 5.69
CA ILE A 146 -2.48 12.21 5.93
C ILE A 146 -3.79 12.99 6.12
N PRO A 147 -3.81 14.07 6.94
CA PRO A 147 -4.98 14.92 7.07
C PRO A 147 -5.39 15.52 5.72
N VAL A 148 -6.69 15.60 5.47
CA VAL A 148 -7.23 16.29 4.29
C VAL A 148 -7.03 17.81 4.45
N LYS A 149 -6.43 18.46 3.44
CA LYS A 149 -6.15 19.92 3.46
C LYS A 149 -7.33 20.74 2.97
N ASP A 150 -8.01 20.26 1.93
CA ASP A 150 -9.11 20.99 1.30
C ASP A 150 -10.45 20.77 2.03
N THR A 151 -11.40 21.65 1.80
CA THR A 151 -12.77 21.45 2.25
C THR A 151 -13.48 20.45 1.33
N ILE A 152 -13.83 19.28 1.87
CA ILE A 152 -14.50 18.22 1.12
C ILE A 152 -16.02 18.50 1.12
N LYS A 153 -16.64 18.33 -0.04
CA LYS A 153 -18.10 18.40 -0.22
C LYS A 153 -18.62 17.05 -0.68
N VAL A 154 -19.69 16.60 -0.07
CA VAL A 154 -20.51 15.53 -0.63
C VAL A 154 -21.44 16.15 -1.66
N VAL A 155 -21.42 15.64 -2.90
CA VAL A 155 -22.17 16.22 -4.02
C VAL A 155 -23.11 15.15 -4.58
N ASN A 156 -24.37 15.52 -4.81
CA ASN A 156 -25.37 14.70 -5.46
C ASN A 156 -26.00 15.48 -6.61
N GLY A 157 -25.99 14.91 -7.83
CA GLY A 157 -26.53 15.57 -9.02
C GLY A 157 -25.92 16.96 -9.31
N GLY A 158 -24.63 17.19 -8.97
CA GLY A 158 -23.95 18.46 -9.16
C GLY A 158 -24.20 19.50 -8.05
N VAL A 159 -25.04 19.17 -7.06
CA VAL A 159 -25.40 20.07 -5.93
C VAL A 159 -24.76 19.54 -4.64
N VAL A 160 -24.21 20.47 -3.83
CA VAL A 160 -23.64 20.13 -2.53
C VAL A 160 -24.75 19.66 -1.58
N SER A 161 -24.63 18.42 -1.07
CA SER A 161 -25.57 17.84 -0.09
C SER A 161 -25.06 18.01 1.35
N SER A 162 -23.75 17.93 1.60
CA SER A 162 -23.17 18.10 2.93
C SER A 162 -21.69 18.48 2.87
N THR A 163 -21.18 18.95 4.01
CA THR A 163 -19.75 19.23 4.21
C THR A 163 -19.30 18.48 5.45
N PRO A 164 -18.57 17.36 5.29
CA PRO A 164 -18.03 16.62 6.43
C PRO A 164 -17.04 17.46 7.25
N ASP A 165 -16.94 17.20 8.55
CA ASP A 165 -15.90 17.83 9.37
C ASP A 165 -14.52 17.34 8.91
N ARG A 166 -13.72 18.25 8.34
CA ARG A 166 -12.37 17.97 7.84
C ARG A 166 -11.45 17.34 8.90
N LYS A 167 -11.66 17.63 10.17
CA LYS A 167 -10.86 17.07 11.27
C LYS A 167 -10.99 15.55 11.39
N THR A 168 -12.08 14.98 10.90
CA THR A 168 -12.34 13.54 10.91
C THR A 168 -11.93 12.84 9.63
N LEU A 169 -11.50 13.60 8.60
CA LEU A 169 -11.15 13.06 7.29
C LEU A 169 -9.65 12.82 7.16
N GLN A 170 -9.30 11.65 6.63
CA GLN A 170 -7.94 11.25 6.34
C GLN A 170 -7.83 10.77 4.88
N ALA A 171 -6.80 11.19 4.18
CA ALA A 171 -6.45 10.67 2.87
C ALA A 171 -5.54 9.45 3.04
N VAL A 172 -6.11 8.26 2.83
CA VAL A 172 -5.40 6.99 3.04
C VAL A 172 -4.38 6.75 1.93
N GLN A 173 -3.23 6.26 2.32
CA GLN A 173 -2.14 5.89 1.42
C GLN A 173 -1.88 4.38 1.45
N THR A 174 -0.81 3.93 0.79
CA THR A 174 -0.25 2.59 0.91
C THR A 174 1.21 2.68 1.38
N PRO A 175 1.75 1.58 2.01
CA PRO A 175 1.19 0.24 2.06
C PRO A 175 0.01 0.13 3.03
N GLN A 176 -1.03 -0.61 2.64
CA GLN A 176 -2.06 -1.08 3.56
C GLN A 176 -1.64 -2.46 4.06
N VAL A 177 -1.55 -2.64 5.37
CA VAL A 177 -0.96 -3.85 5.97
C VAL A 177 -1.99 -4.59 6.80
N PHE A 178 -2.06 -5.90 6.58
CA PHE A 178 -3.07 -6.76 7.20
C PHE A 178 -2.47 -8.08 7.68
N ASP A 179 -3.16 -8.71 8.63
CA ASP A 179 -3.04 -10.15 8.80
C ASP A 179 -3.45 -10.84 7.49
N LEU A 180 -2.64 -11.80 7.03
CA LEU A 180 -2.83 -12.41 5.70
C LEU A 180 -4.18 -13.11 5.56
N ASP A 181 -4.58 -13.86 6.59
CA ASP A 181 -5.83 -14.63 6.54
C ASP A 181 -7.04 -13.69 6.62
N LEU A 182 -6.93 -12.59 7.38
CA LEU A 182 -7.96 -11.54 7.43
C LEU A 182 -8.18 -10.94 6.05
N LEU A 183 -7.11 -10.51 5.34
CA LEU A 183 -7.26 -9.91 4.02
C LEU A 183 -7.79 -10.92 3.00
N LYS A 184 -7.29 -12.16 2.99
CA LYS A 184 -7.82 -13.22 2.10
C LYS A 184 -9.32 -13.44 2.32
N GLY A 185 -9.76 -13.52 3.57
CA GLY A 185 -11.17 -13.67 3.92
C GLY A 185 -12.01 -12.47 3.49
N ALA A 186 -11.50 -11.26 3.68
CA ALA A 186 -12.19 -10.02 3.31
C ALA A 186 -12.38 -9.89 1.79
N LEU A 187 -11.33 -10.15 1.01
CA LEU A 187 -11.40 -10.10 -0.46
C LEU A 187 -12.33 -11.19 -1.00
N LYS A 188 -12.25 -12.42 -0.46
CA LYS A 188 -13.16 -13.50 -0.84
C LYS A 188 -14.61 -13.12 -0.58
N LYS A 189 -14.92 -12.60 0.61
CA LYS A 189 -16.28 -12.17 0.95
C LYS A 189 -16.76 -11.05 0.05
N ALA A 190 -15.90 -10.04 -0.24
CA ALA A 190 -16.24 -8.96 -1.15
C ALA A 190 -16.57 -9.48 -2.57
N PHE A 191 -15.80 -10.46 -3.05
CA PHE A 191 -16.03 -11.12 -4.34
C PHE A 191 -17.35 -11.91 -4.34
N ASP A 192 -17.59 -12.75 -3.32
CA ASP A 192 -18.81 -13.56 -3.18
C ASP A 192 -20.08 -12.65 -3.12
N ASP A 193 -19.97 -11.51 -2.41
CA ASP A 193 -21.06 -10.51 -2.26
C ASP A 193 -21.19 -9.61 -3.51
N LYS A 194 -20.30 -9.71 -4.51
CA LYS A 194 -20.18 -8.77 -5.66
C LYS A 194 -20.10 -7.32 -5.22
N ALA A 195 -19.37 -7.08 -4.12
CA ALA A 195 -19.28 -5.77 -3.53
C ALA A 195 -18.23 -4.93 -4.24
N GLU A 196 -18.58 -3.69 -4.53
CA GLU A 196 -17.61 -2.70 -4.98
C GLU A 196 -16.75 -2.27 -3.78
N ILE A 197 -15.42 -2.45 -3.89
CA ILE A 197 -14.45 -2.02 -2.88
C ILE A 197 -13.51 -0.99 -3.50
N THR A 198 -13.17 0.04 -2.75
CA THR A 198 -12.32 1.13 -3.23
C THR A 198 -10.84 0.86 -2.98
N ASP A 199 -10.53 0.17 -1.87
CA ASP A 199 -9.19 -0.24 -1.44
C ASP A 199 -9.26 -1.49 -0.55
N ASP A 200 -8.10 -1.98 -0.08
CA ASP A 200 -8.06 -3.19 0.74
C ASP A 200 -8.61 -2.96 2.16
N CYS A 201 -8.51 -1.72 2.67
CA CYS A 201 -9.11 -1.34 3.94
C CYS A 201 -10.63 -1.48 3.89
N SER A 202 -11.28 -1.01 2.82
CA SER A 202 -12.74 -1.09 2.68
C SER A 202 -13.25 -2.53 2.64
N ALA A 203 -12.47 -3.47 2.09
CA ALA A 203 -12.81 -4.90 2.14
C ALA A 203 -12.82 -5.44 3.59
N VAL A 204 -11.81 -5.06 4.39
CA VAL A 204 -11.68 -5.47 5.79
C VAL A 204 -12.75 -4.81 6.68
N GLU A 205 -13.06 -3.54 6.45
CA GLU A 205 -14.13 -2.79 7.13
C GLU A 205 -15.51 -3.42 6.90
N ARG A 206 -15.78 -3.94 5.71
CA ARG A 206 -17.02 -4.68 5.40
C ARG A 206 -17.20 -5.94 6.27
N MET A 207 -16.13 -6.52 6.80
CA MET A 207 -16.19 -7.62 7.77
C MET A 207 -16.42 -7.14 9.21
N GLY A 208 -16.60 -5.83 9.43
CA GLY A 208 -16.73 -5.24 10.77
C GLY A 208 -15.41 -5.10 11.52
N MET A 209 -14.28 -5.27 10.83
CA MET A 209 -12.96 -5.12 11.44
C MET A 209 -12.46 -3.69 11.32
N SER A 210 -11.78 -3.21 12.36
CA SER A 210 -11.22 -1.86 12.39
C SER A 210 -9.84 -1.83 11.75
N VAL A 211 -9.55 -0.78 10.97
CA VAL A 211 -8.23 -0.49 10.42
C VAL A 211 -7.56 0.61 11.24
N LYS A 212 -6.37 0.34 11.77
CA LYS A 212 -5.59 1.33 12.52
C LYS A 212 -4.94 2.33 11.55
N ILE A 213 -5.27 3.62 11.68
CA ILE A 213 -4.59 4.68 10.96
C ILE A 213 -3.28 5.02 11.67
N VAL A 214 -2.20 5.10 10.89
CA VAL A 214 -0.89 5.62 11.31
C VAL A 214 -0.54 6.85 10.48
N GLU A 215 0.42 7.64 10.96
CA GLU A 215 0.89 8.83 10.25
C GLU A 215 1.50 8.43 8.89
N GLY A 216 1.01 9.03 7.80
CA GLY A 216 1.54 8.90 6.46
C GLY A 216 2.67 9.89 6.18
N ASP A 217 2.94 10.11 4.89
CA ASP A 217 3.91 11.11 4.44
C ASP A 217 3.31 11.88 3.25
N GLU A 218 3.28 13.22 3.32
CA GLU A 218 2.79 14.05 2.22
C GLU A 218 3.58 13.84 0.92
N LYS A 219 4.86 13.46 1.02
CA LYS A 219 5.71 13.12 -0.13
C LYS A 219 5.39 11.75 -0.73
N ASN A 220 4.65 10.87 -0.02
CA ASN A 220 4.23 9.56 -0.54
C ASN A 220 3.04 9.68 -1.49
N ILE A 221 3.18 10.54 -2.51
CA ILE A 221 2.15 10.80 -3.51
C ILE A 221 1.91 9.58 -4.40
N LYS A 222 0.68 9.44 -4.91
CA LYS A 222 0.35 8.45 -5.95
C LYS A 222 0.47 9.12 -7.31
N VAL A 223 1.43 8.70 -8.11
CA VAL A 223 1.63 9.20 -9.48
C VAL A 223 0.53 8.65 -10.38
N THR A 224 -0.39 9.51 -10.82
CA THR A 224 -1.53 9.15 -11.66
C THR A 224 -1.64 10.02 -12.90
N THR A 225 -0.99 11.17 -12.92
CA THR A 225 -0.99 12.15 -14.01
C THR A 225 0.46 12.55 -14.36
N PRO A 226 0.68 13.19 -15.54
CA PRO A 226 1.98 13.78 -15.87
C PRO A 226 2.45 14.84 -14.86
N LEU A 227 1.50 15.58 -14.25
CA LEU A 227 1.83 16.57 -13.21
C LEU A 227 2.39 15.87 -11.96
N ASP A 228 1.77 14.75 -11.52
CA ASP A 228 2.28 13.99 -10.38
C ASP A 228 3.70 13.48 -10.64
N LEU A 229 3.99 13.08 -11.89
CA LEU A 229 5.34 12.63 -12.29
C LEU A 229 6.37 13.76 -12.18
N ALA A 230 6.00 14.97 -12.59
CA ALA A 230 6.86 16.16 -12.45
C ALA A 230 7.10 16.48 -10.97
N ILE A 231 6.06 16.46 -10.14
CA ILE A 231 6.16 16.66 -8.69
C ILE A 231 7.06 15.60 -8.06
N ALA A 232 6.89 14.31 -8.44
CA ALA A 232 7.72 13.23 -7.92
C ALA A 232 9.21 13.44 -8.24
N LYS A 233 9.55 13.94 -9.44
CA LYS A 233 10.93 14.28 -9.83
C LYS A 233 11.51 15.39 -8.95
N LEU A 234 10.77 16.48 -8.76
CA LEU A 234 11.20 17.58 -7.89
C LEU A 234 11.44 17.13 -6.44
N LEU A 235 10.53 16.34 -5.87
CA LEU A 235 10.68 15.80 -4.51
C LEU A 235 11.90 14.89 -4.34
N LEU A 236 12.37 14.27 -5.42
CA LEU A 236 13.59 13.46 -5.41
C LEU A 236 14.87 14.28 -5.49
N GLU A 237 14.83 15.45 -6.11
CA GLU A 237 15.97 16.37 -6.22
C GLU A 237 16.28 17.05 -4.89
N GLU A 238 15.24 17.34 -4.07
CA GLU A 238 15.41 17.93 -2.72
C GLU A 238 16.12 17.00 -1.72
N LYS A 239 16.28 15.71 -2.03
CA LYS A 239 16.96 14.72 -1.16
C LYS A 239 18.48 14.60 -1.44
N LYS A 240 19.00 15.37 -2.38
CA LYS A 240 20.45 15.45 -2.67
C LYS A 240 21.08 16.62 -1.91
#